data_731c322de21ce444a9feab0fa343ac05
#
_entry.id   731c322de21ce444a9feab0fa343ac05
#
_cell.length_a   1.000
_cell.length_b   1.000
_cell.length_c   1.000
_cell.angle_alpha   90.00
_cell.angle_beta   90.00
_cell.angle_gamma   90.00
#
_symmetry.space_group_name_H-M   'P 1'
#
loop_
_entity.id
_entity.type
_entity.pdbx_description
1 polymer ?
#
loop_
_entity_poly.entity_id
_entity_poly.type
_entity_poly.pdbx_seq_one_letter_code
_entity_poly.pdbx_strand_id
1 'polypeptide(L)'
;MTRRRLHALAALLAFAAPVLAGPAPAPAPAPKPKLAVVISVDGLSYARLESYHPLYTAGLKRLLDEGFVERAARYGHLNTETGPGHASLGTGAPPRVTGIVLNSWFEQGEGGALRNVYCTDQKDASGKKIAGPGNLRVPTLGDRLVEKFPAARVVSVSAKDRGAIFLAGKNPAHAVYWWDGETGRFQTSAAYKPSATAAAIVKRYDDTQAGGTLPARLGLVWDRLPEPAGVPGAKPVPTAVPLSVIARYQLPVHGVGFPHDLSTYGRIPAGGPYGYFGGIYRSPFIDVLTADLAIAFLNDPALRLGQGDAPDLLAISFSGHDPVSHDYGDESDEARDALRRLDLQIGRVLDALDAAFPKGTVLVALSADHGFPMMPEVAKALDKDAKGGRLETGRDTLNNDRERLNRLLDDTLCLDRSARVVGAMDGWNLFYSRASFPFRTVAGACGPAGSPVTAADVDRVLPGVVRQAWGEEVEDVVLVSQQKAWPDTPTLAFVRNDFDAERSGDAFVIPRWGVQSSYNPGRGSMHGTQYEYDIHVPLVFWGAVKAGASNAATAPYDLAPTVGRWLGVALPDAVGKPLDLPQ
;
A
#
# COMPACT_ATOMS: atom_id res chain seq x y z
N MET A 1 -10.45 -100.05 34.74
CA MET A 1 -11.68 -100.05 33.89
C MET A 1 -12.27 -98.65 33.96
N THR A 2 -11.95 -97.80 33.03
CA THR A 2 -12.43 -96.39 33.03
C THR A 2 -12.78 -96.00 31.61
N ARG A 3 -14.04 -95.69 31.39
CA ARG A 3 -14.57 -95.21 30.11
C ARG A 3 -14.26 -93.70 29.93
N ARG A 4 -13.58 -93.39 28.86
CA ARG A 4 -13.40 -91.96 28.39
C ARG A 4 -14.67 -91.59 27.56
N ARG A 5 -15.32 -90.50 27.92
CA ARG A 5 -16.35 -89.84 27.15
C ARG A 5 -15.72 -88.79 26.26
N LEU A 6 -15.88 -88.84 24.95
CA LEU A 6 -15.58 -87.78 23.97
C LEU A 6 -16.74 -86.80 23.99
N HIS A 7 -16.37 -85.52 24.15
CA HIS A 7 -17.29 -84.39 23.89
C HIS A 7 -16.92 -83.79 22.53
N ALA A 8 -17.88 -83.86 21.60
CA ALA A 8 -17.76 -83.15 20.32
C ALA A 8 -18.16 -81.69 20.49
N LEU A 9 -17.25 -80.77 20.17
CA LEU A 9 -17.50 -79.32 20.09
C LEU A 9 -17.97 -79.02 18.65
N ALA A 10 -19.23 -78.63 18.49
CA ALA A 10 -19.74 -78.10 17.23
C ALA A 10 -19.38 -76.61 17.15
N ALA A 11 -18.49 -76.17 16.21
CA ALA A 11 -18.18 -74.81 15.90
C ALA A 11 -19.26 -74.27 14.94
N LEU A 12 -20.05 -73.31 15.40
CA LEU A 12 -20.89 -72.45 14.54
C LEU A 12 -20.04 -71.37 13.84
N LEU A 13 -19.84 -71.53 12.55
CA LEU A 13 -19.33 -70.49 11.69
C LEU A 13 -20.47 -69.53 11.34
N ALA A 14 -20.46 -68.33 11.98
CA ALA A 14 -21.32 -67.23 11.59
C ALA A 14 -20.73 -66.54 10.35
N PHE A 15 -21.36 -66.70 9.20
CA PHE A 15 -21.05 -65.86 8.02
C PHE A 15 -21.55 -64.43 8.25
N ALA A 16 -20.62 -63.48 8.50
CA ALA A 16 -20.94 -62.08 8.44
C ALA A 16 -21.05 -61.67 6.95
N ALA A 17 -22.24 -61.33 6.50
CA ALA A 17 -22.41 -60.69 5.19
C ALA A 17 -21.73 -59.35 5.14
N PRO A 18 -21.00 -58.99 4.05
CA PRO A 18 -20.42 -57.64 3.92
C PRO A 18 -21.57 -56.64 3.82
N VAL A 19 -21.63 -55.70 4.76
CA VAL A 19 -22.44 -54.47 4.64
C VAL A 19 -21.84 -53.67 3.52
N LEU A 20 -22.47 -53.63 2.35
CA LEU A 20 -22.14 -52.73 1.28
C LEU A 20 -22.36 -51.31 1.83
N ALA A 21 -21.26 -50.61 2.14
CA ALA A 21 -21.31 -49.19 2.43
C ALA A 21 -21.92 -48.46 1.22
N GLY A 22 -23.07 -47.86 1.41
CA GLY A 22 -23.69 -47.02 0.40
C GLY A 22 -22.73 -45.90 -0.02
N PRO A 23 -22.89 -45.32 -1.22
CA PRO A 23 -22.07 -44.22 -1.67
C PRO A 23 -22.08 -43.12 -0.62
N ALA A 24 -20.89 -42.60 -0.28
CA ALA A 24 -20.77 -41.47 0.63
C ALA A 24 -21.68 -40.32 0.17
N PRO A 25 -22.40 -39.65 1.07
CA PRO A 25 -23.26 -38.56 0.70
C PRO A 25 -22.42 -37.51 -0.06
N ALA A 26 -22.99 -37.00 -1.16
CA ALA A 26 -22.34 -35.93 -1.91
C ALA A 26 -21.99 -34.78 -0.97
N PRO A 27 -20.80 -34.16 -1.11
CA PRO A 27 -20.42 -33.03 -0.27
C PRO A 27 -21.49 -31.93 -0.38
N ALA A 28 -21.85 -31.35 0.77
CA ALA A 28 -22.79 -30.24 0.81
C ALA A 28 -22.31 -29.13 -0.13
N PRO A 29 -23.21 -28.48 -0.88
CA PRO A 29 -22.80 -27.36 -1.74
C PRO A 29 -22.10 -26.27 -0.90
N ALA A 30 -21.04 -25.70 -1.46
CA ALA A 30 -20.30 -24.62 -0.80
C ALA A 30 -21.25 -23.47 -0.44
N PRO A 31 -21.10 -22.84 0.73
CA PRO A 31 -21.95 -21.73 1.12
C PRO A 31 -21.82 -20.58 0.10
N LYS A 32 -22.94 -19.89 -0.18
CA LYS A 32 -22.93 -18.76 -1.09
C LYS A 32 -22.13 -17.59 -0.47
N PRO A 33 -21.22 -16.95 -1.25
CA PRO A 33 -20.55 -15.75 -0.82
C PRO A 33 -21.52 -14.66 -0.34
N LYS A 34 -21.20 -14.05 0.80
CA LYS A 34 -21.99 -12.95 1.37
C LYS A 34 -21.21 -11.64 1.38
N LEU A 35 -19.95 -11.70 1.76
CA LEU A 35 -19.10 -10.51 1.92
C LEU A 35 -17.65 -10.85 1.59
N ALA A 36 -17.07 -10.09 0.70
CA ALA A 36 -15.61 -10.01 0.57
C ALA A 36 -15.10 -8.83 1.39
N VAL A 37 -14.01 -9.04 2.14
CA VAL A 37 -13.30 -7.99 2.85
C VAL A 37 -11.89 -7.91 2.29
N VAL A 38 -11.53 -6.76 1.72
CA VAL A 38 -10.17 -6.49 1.25
C VAL A 38 -9.50 -5.56 2.26
N ILE A 39 -8.40 -6.02 2.83
CA ILE A 39 -7.60 -5.24 3.78
C ILE A 39 -6.27 -4.90 3.11
N SER A 40 -5.97 -3.61 3.00
CA SER A 40 -4.64 -3.11 2.66
C SER A 40 -3.99 -2.56 3.92
N VAL A 41 -2.73 -2.94 4.18
CA VAL A 41 -1.91 -2.33 5.23
C VAL A 41 -0.82 -1.51 4.55
N ASP A 42 -0.93 -0.19 4.65
CA ASP A 42 -0.03 0.75 4.00
C ASP A 42 1.41 0.59 4.52
N GLY A 43 2.33 0.27 3.61
CA GLY A 43 3.75 0.17 3.91
C GLY A 43 4.19 -1.11 4.65
N LEU A 44 3.46 -2.23 4.55
CA LEU A 44 3.81 -3.47 5.24
C LEU A 44 4.57 -4.45 4.35
N SER A 45 5.87 -4.64 4.58
CA SER A 45 6.63 -5.71 3.94
C SER A 45 6.31 -7.09 4.55
N TYR A 46 6.38 -8.15 3.73
CA TYR A 46 6.22 -9.53 4.21
C TYR A 46 7.25 -9.88 5.28
N ALA A 47 8.49 -9.44 5.10
CA ALA A 47 9.56 -9.69 6.06
C ALA A 47 9.25 -9.08 7.44
N ARG A 48 8.65 -7.90 7.48
CA ARG A 48 8.25 -7.22 8.71
C ARG A 48 7.07 -7.95 9.38
N LEU A 49 6.05 -8.31 8.61
CA LEU A 49 4.92 -9.09 9.08
C LEU A 49 5.38 -10.40 9.75
N GLU A 50 6.24 -11.16 9.07
CA GLU A 50 6.73 -12.45 9.54
C GLU A 50 7.63 -12.31 10.78
N SER A 51 8.53 -11.31 10.78
CA SER A 51 9.47 -11.11 11.90
C SER A 51 8.78 -10.77 13.22
N TYR A 52 7.60 -10.14 13.16
CA TYR A 52 6.81 -9.76 14.34
C TYR A 52 5.66 -10.73 14.64
N HIS A 53 5.51 -11.82 13.89
CA HIS A 53 4.49 -12.83 14.13
C HIS A 53 4.42 -13.30 15.61
N PRO A 54 5.54 -13.58 16.30
CA PRO A 54 5.50 -13.96 17.71
C PRO A 54 4.94 -12.88 18.66
N LEU A 55 4.85 -11.62 18.22
CA LEU A 55 4.35 -10.50 19.02
C LEU A 55 2.86 -10.23 18.81
N TYR A 56 2.26 -10.81 17.78
CA TYR A 56 0.84 -10.66 17.50
C TYR A 56 0.00 -11.55 18.40
N THR A 57 -1.17 -11.05 18.79
CA THR A 57 -2.07 -11.72 19.75
C THR A 57 -3.52 -11.78 19.27
N ALA A 58 -3.85 -11.13 18.13
CA ALA A 58 -5.21 -10.96 17.66
C ALA A 58 -5.35 -11.21 16.14
N GLY A 59 -5.65 -10.20 15.35
CA GLY A 59 -6.07 -10.33 13.96
C GLY A 59 -4.97 -10.78 13.01
N LEU A 60 -3.79 -10.15 13.05
CA LEU A 60 -2.65 -10.57 12.23
C LEU A 60 -2.21 -11.99 12.59
N LYS A 61 -2.22 -12.33 13.91
CA LYS A 61 -1.96 -13.70 14.34
C LYS A 61 -2.96 -14.68 13.73
N ARG A 62 -4.26 -14.38 13.80
CA ARG A 62 -5.32 -15.25 13.24
C ARG A 62 -5.18 -15.40 11.73
N LEU A 63 -4.88 -14.32 11.02
CA LEU A 63 -4.67 -14.37 9.57
C LEU A 63 -3.49 -15.27 9.19
N LEU A 64 -2.39 -15.21 9.94
CA LEU A 64 -1.20 -16.02 9.69
C LEU A 64 -1.36 -17.48 10.12
N ASP A 65 -2.03 -17.75 11.25
CA ASP A 65 -2.16 -19.10 11.80
C ASP A 65 -3.34 -19.88 11.20
N GLU A 66 -4.44 -19.21 10.87
CA GLU A 66 -5.70 -19.80 10.44
C GLU A 66 -6.01 -19.56 8.95
N GLY A 67 -5.29 -18.64 8.30
CA GLY A 67 -5.46 -18.29 6.91
C GLY A 67 -4.60 -19.09 5.95
N PHE A 68 -4.72 -18.78 4.66
CA PHE A 68 -3.84 -19.28 3.61
C PHE A 68 -2.87 -18.17 3.20
N VAL A 69 -1.56 -18.41 3.37
CA VAL A 69 -0.50 -17.42 3.21
C VAL A 69 0.30 -17.67 1.92
N GLU A 70 0.28 -16.74 1.00
CA GLU A 70 1.16 -16.70 -0.17
C GLU A 70 2.47 -15.99 0.21
N ARG A 71 3.52 -16.78 0.43
CA ARG A 71 4.80 -16.29 0.99
C ARG A 71 5.71 -15.60 -0.01
N ALA A 72 5.37 -15.62 -1.29
CA ALA A 72 6.23 -15.12 -2.36
C ALA A 72 5.57 -14.03 -3.21
N ALA A 73 4.60 -13.30 -2.63
CA ALA A 73 3.88 -12.26 -3.35
C ALA A 73 4.75 -11.00 -3.54
N ARG A 74 5.00 -10.64 -4.80
CA ARG A 74 5.85 -9.51 -5.16
C ARG A 74 5.21 -8.65 -6.23
N TYR A 75 5.27 -7.33 -6.03
CA TYR A 75 4.97 -6.39 -7.10
C TYR A 75 5.97 -6.51 -8.24
N GLY A 76 5.51 -6.28 -9.45
CA GLY A 76 6.34 -6.30 -10.67
C GLY A 76 6.53 -4.91 -11.28
N HIS A 77 6.31 -3.81 -10.55
CA HIS A 77 6.50 -2.43 -11.01
C HIS A 77 7.52 -1.67 -10.15
N LEU A 78 8.09 -0.61 -10.70
CA LEU A 78 9.21 0.14 -10.11
C LEU A 78 8.75 1.02 -8.95
N ASN A 79 7.77 1.90 -9.20
CA ASN A 79 7.32 2.91 -8.24
C ASN A 79 6.32 2.31 -7.25
N THR A 80 6.82 1.69 -6.20
CA THR A 80 6.02 1.10 -5.13
C THR A 80 5.58 2.18 -4.14
N GLU A 81 4.51 2.89 -4.52
CA GLU A 81 3.89 3.98 -3.76
C GLU A 81 2.42 3.67 -3.45
N THR A 82 1.83 4.43 -2.50
CA THR A 82 0.45 4.22 -2.06
C THR A 82 -0.56 4.22 -3.22
N GLY A 83 -0.52 5.22 -4.12
CA GLY A 83 -1.46 5.33 -5.23
C GLY A 83 -1.37 4.14 -6.19
N PRO A 84 -0.20 3.86 -6.79
CA PRO A 84 0.03 2.70 -7.64
C PRO A 84 -0.33 1.37 -6.97
N GLY A 85 0.09 1.17 -5.72
CA GLY A 85 -0.17 -0.06 -4.97
C GLY A 85 -1.66 -0.31 -4.73
N HIS A 86 -2.41 0.68 -4.20
CA HIS A 86 -3.85 0.54 -3.97
C HIS A 86 -4.63 0.37 -5.29
N ALA A 87 -4.25 1.09 -6.35
CA ALA A 87 -4.85 0.89 -7.67
C ALA A 87 -4.61 -0.54 -8.19
N SER A 88 -3.42 -1.09 -7.94
CA SER A 88 -3.06 -2.46 -8.30
C SER A 88 -3.86 -3.49 -7.50
N LEU A 89 -4.04 -3.29 -6.19
CA LEU A 89 -4.85 -4.16 -5.34
C LEU A 89 -6.33 -4.15 -5.74
N GLY A 90 -6.87 -2.96 -6.06
CA GLY A 90 -8.28 -2.82 -6.43
C GLY A 90 -8.63 -3.36 -7.82
N THR A 91 -7.68 -3.36 -8.76
CA THR A 91 -7.91 -3.73 -10.16
C THR A 91 -7.31 -5.08 -10.58
N GLY A 92 -6.29 -5.55 -9.86
CA GLY A 92 -5.48 -6.70 -10.27
C GLY A 92 -4.49 -6.39 -11.40
N ALA A 93 -4.08 -5.12 -11.58
CA ALA A 93 -3.25 -4.70 -12.70
C ALA A 93 -2.14 -3.71 -12.31
N PRO A 94 -0.98 -3.71 -12.99
CA PRO A 94 0.12 -2.78 -12.73
C PRO A 94 -0.16 -1.36 -13.23
N PRO A 95 0.66 -0.36 -12.84
CA PRO A 95 0.51 1.05 -13.19
C PRO A 95 0.30 1.34 -14.68
N ARG A 96 1.01 0.66 -15.57
CA ARG A 96 0.83 0.80 -17.04
C ARG A 96 -0.60 0.51 -17.53
N VAL A 97 -1.38 -0.26 -16.76
CA VAL A 97 -2.76 -0.60 -17.08
C VAL A 97 -3.73 0.28 -16.30
N THR A 98 -3.46 0.48 -15.00
CA THR A 98 -4.30 1.32 -14.15
C THR A 98 -4.20 2.79 -14.51
N GLY A 99 -3.06 3.24 -15.06
CA GLY A 99 -2.73 4.63 -15.31
C GLY A 99 -2.29 5.39 -14.07
N ILE A 100 -2.23 4.76 -12.90
CA ILE A 100 -1.76 5.38 -11.65
C ILE A 100 -0.28 5.02 -11.49
N VAL A 101 0.59 5.85 -12.05
CA VAL A 101 2.03 5.59 -12.15
C VAL A 101 2.83 6.05 -10.94
N LEU A 102 2.31 7.04 -10.19
CA LEU A 102 2.90 7.66 -8.99
C LEU A 102 1.77 8.19 -8.11
N ASN A 103 2.09 8.63 -6.89
CA ASN A 103 1.16 9.45 -6.09
C ASN A 103 0.87 10.79 -6.75
N SER A 104 1.88 11.35 -7.44
CA SER A 104 1.76 12.55 -8.27
C SER A 104 2.65 12.40 -9.51
N TRP A 105 2.27 13.02 -10.60
CA TRP A 105 3.11 13.13 -11.81
C TRP A 105 2.96 14.52 -12.43
N PHE A 106 3.74 14.77 -13.46
CA PHE A 106 3.69 16.06 -14.15
C PHE A 106 3.24 15.88 -15.60
N GLU A 107 2.24 16.65 -15.99
CA GLU A 107 1.73 16.73 -17.36
C GLU A 107 2.11 18.09 -17.98
N GLN A 108 2.22 18.11 -19.31
CA GLN A 108 2.37 19.36 -20.04
C GLN A 108 1.06 20.15 -19.98
N GLY A 109 1.06 21.29 -19.32
CA GLY A 109 -0.07 22.21 -19.23
C GLY A 109 -0.10 23.21 -20.40
N GLU A 110 -1.03 24.14 -20.33
CA GLU A 110 -1.12 25.25 -21.30
C GLU A 110 0.20 26.05 -21.34
N GLY A 111 0.66 26.39 -22.55
CA GLY A 111 1.94 27.04 -22.76
C GLY A 111 3.15 26.16 -22.44
N GLY A 112 2.94 24.85 -22.17
CA GLY A 112 3.96 23.85 -21.94
C GLY A 112 4.61 23.88 -20.55
N ALA A 113 4.07 24.66 -19.62
CA ALA A 113 4.48 24.57 -18.22
C ALA A 113 4.07 23.19 -17.64
N LEU A 114 4.94 22.62 -16.82
CA LEU A 114 4.63 21.38 -16.12
C LEU A 114 3.57 21.63 -15.03
N ARG A 115 2.49 20.86 -15.10
CA ARG A 115 1.39 20.87 -14.13
C ARG A 115 1.47 19.60 -13.28
N ASN A 116 1.58 19.77 -11.98
CA ASN A 116 1.46 18.63 -11.06
C ASN A 116 0.03 18.09 -11.06
N VAL A 117 -0.11 16.78 -11.17
CA VAL A 117 -1.37 16.04 -11.09
C VAL A 117 -1.24 15.03 -9.97
N TYR A 118 -2.07 15.17 -8.94
CA TYR A 118 -2.17 14.18 -7.89
C TYR A 118 -3.07 13.02 -8.36
N CYS A 119 -2.76 11.79 -7.97
CA CYS A 119 -3.38 10.58 -8.54
C CYS A 119 -4.91 10.53 -8.39
N THR A 120 -5.49 11.19 -7.37
CA THR A 120 -6.95 11.30 -7.19
C THR A 120 -7.53 12.60 -7.73
N ASP A 121 -6.74 13.46 -8.39
CA ASP A 121 -7.25 14.70 -8.96
C ASP A 121 -8.32 14.45 -10.03
N GLN A 122 -9.47 15.08 -9.84
CA GLN A 122 -10.59 15.04 -10.76
C GLN A 122 -11.28 16.41 -10.78
N LYS A 123 -11.91 16.78 -11.87
CA LYS A 123 -12.81 17.93 -11.92
C LYS A 123 -14.26 17.47 -11.79
N ASP A 124 -15.05 18.16 -11.00
CA ASP A 124 -16.49 17.99 -10.96
C ASP A 124 -17.18 18.67 -12.17
N ALA A 125 -18.50 18.58 -12.25
CA ALA A 125 -19.27 19.19 -13.34
C ALA A 125 -19.14 20.72 -13.44
N SER A 126 -18.71 21.38 -12.37
CA SER A 126 -18.43 22.84 -12.36
C SER A 126 -16.99 23.18 -12.75
N GLY A 127 -16.14 22.18 -12.96
CA GLY A 127 -14.72 22.34 -13.23
C GLY A 127 -13.85 22.49 -11.96
N LYS A 128 -14.45 22.40 -10.76
CA LYS A 128 -13.73 22.46 -9.49
C LYS A 128 -12.94 21.16 -9.27
N LYS A 129 -11.69 21.30 -8.81
CA LYS A 129 -10.85 20.17 -8.43
C LYS A 129 -11.41 19.48 -7.18
N ILE A 130 -11.59 18.17 -7.27
CA ILE A 130 -12.03 17.28 -6.18
C ILE A 130 -11.18 16.02 -6.17
N ALA A 131 -11.20 15.27 -5.07
CA ALA A 131 -10.64 13.91 -5.05
C ALA A 131 -11.62 12.93 -5.69
N GLY A 132 -11.13 12.04 -6.55
CA GLY A 132 -11.95 11.03 -7.21
C GLY A 132 -11.16 10.06 -8.08
N PRO A 133 -11.79 9.05 -8.66
CA PRO A 133 -11.15 8.01 -9.44
C PRO A 133 -10.90 8.37 -10.90
N GLY A 134 -10.98 9.66 -11.29
CA GLY A 134 -10.93 10.10 -12.68
C GLY A 134 -9.67 9.67 -13.44
N ASN A 135 -8.55 9.58 -12.75
CA ASN A 135 -7.28 9.15 -13.33
C ASN A 135 -7.14 7.64 -13.48
N LEU A 136 -7.94 6.83 -12.78
CA LEU A 136 -7.94 5.38 -12.92
C LEU A 136 -8.51 4.98 -14.29
N ARG A 137 -7.78 4.19 -15.08
CA ARG A 137 -8.18 3.83 -16.44
C ARG A 137 -9.13 2.62 -16.49
N VAL A 138 -8.91 1.63 -15.64
CA VAL A 138 -9.66 0.36 -15.65
C VAL A 138 -10.58 0.25 -14.42
N PRO A 139 -11.69 -0.51 -14.51
CA PRO A 139 -12.55 -0.77 -13.38
C PRO A 139 -11.87 -1.59 -12.28
N THR A 140 -12.29 -1.35 -11.03
CA THR A 140 -11.89 -2.16 -9.88
C THR A 140 -12.77 -3.40 -9.71
N LEU A 141 -12.41 -4.24 -8.72
CA LEU A 141 -13.25 -5.32 -8.23
C LEU A 141 -14.64 -4.80 -7.78
N GLY A 142 -14.68 -3.65 -7.09
CA GLY A 142 -15.93 -3.02 -6.65
C GLY A 142 -16.82 -2.61 -7.82
N ASP A 143 -16.24 -2.01 -8.86
CA ASP A 143 -16.98 -1.65 -10.07
C ASP A 143 -17.56 -2.87 -10.78
N ARG A 144 -16.75 -3.93 -10.95
CA ARG A 144 -17.17 -5.17 -11.60
C ARG A 144 -18.21 -5.94 -10.77
N LEU A 145 -18.12 -5.83 -9.43
CA LEU A 145 -19.10 -6.43 -8.53
C LEU A 145 -20.50 -5.84 -8.75
N VAL A 146 -20.62 -4.51 -8.75
CA VAL A 146 -21.92 -3.86 -8.93
C VAL A 146 -22.42 -3.92 -10.38
N GLU A 147 -21.53 -4.01 -11.36
CA GLU A 147 -21.90 -4.28 -12.75
C GLU A 147 -22.60 -5.64 -12.87
N LYS A 148 -22.09 -6.67 -12.20
CA LYS A 148 -22.67 -8.01 -12.20
C LYS A 148 -23.87 -8.13 -11.28
N PHE A 149 -23.81 -7.51 -10.11
CA PHE A 149 -24.84 -7.56 -9.08
C PHE A 149 -25.27 -6.14 -8.70
N PRO A 150 -26.25 -5.54 -9.42
CA PRO A 150 -26.63 -4.14 -9.18
C PRO A 150 -27.14 -3.84 -7.76
N ALA A 151 -27.52 -4.87 -6.99
CA ALA A 151 -27.91 -4.75 -5.58
C ALA A 151 -26.73 -4.86 -4.63
N ALA A 152 -25.52 -5.16 -5.10
CA ALA A 152 -24.32 -5.23 -4.29
C ALA A 152 -23.93 -3.86 -3.74
N ARG A 153 -23.39 -3.85 -2.55
CA ARG A 153 -22.88 -2.66 -1.87
C ARG A 153 -21.36 -2.70 -1.81
N VAL A 154 -20.75 -1.57 -2.09
CA VAL A 154 -19.31 -1.39 -1.92
C VAL A 154 -19.08 -0.28 -0.91
N VAL A 155 -18.37 -0.62 0.15
CA VAL A 155 -17.94 0.31 1.21
C VAL A 155 -16.42 0.31 1.24
N SER A 156 -15.80 1.49 1.27
CA SER A 156 -14.35 1.64 1.40
C SER A 156 -14.00 2.71 2.43
N VAL A 157 -13.12 2.37 3.36
CA VAL A 157 -12.67 3.23 4.45
C VAL A 157 -11.15 3.24 4.51
N SER A 158 -10.55 4.43 4.59
CA SER A 158 -9.10 4.60 4.74
C SER A 158 -8.79 5.91 5.47
N ALA A 159 -7.56 6.07 5.94
CA ALA A 159 -7.07 7.38 6.34
C ALA A 159 -6.64 8.24 5.13
N LYS A 160 -6.24 7.61 4.02
CA LYS A 160 -5.80 8.29 2.78
C LYS A 160 -6.91 8.22 1.72
N ASP A 161 -7.15 9.32 1.01
CA ASP A 161 -8.10 9.40 -0.10
C ASP A 161 -7.84 8.33 -1.17
N ARG A 162 -6.59 8.22 -1.62
CA ARG A 162 -6.14 7.25 -2.64
C ARG A 162 -6.32 5.79 -2.19
N GLY A 163 -6.15 5.53 -0.90
CA GLY A 163 -6.42 4.21 -0.31
C GLY A 163 -7.90 3.83 -0.42
N ALA A 164 -8.80 4.73 -0.03
CA ALA A 164 -10.23 4.48 -0.11
C ALA A 164 -10.73 4.42 -1.56
N ILE A 165 -10.33 5.39 -2.40
CA ILE A 165 -10.82 5.57 -3.77
C ILE A 165 -10.41 4.39 -4.67
N PHE A 166 -9.13 3.98 -4.65
CA PHE A 166 -8.65 2.97 -5.59
C PHE A 166 -9.03 1.54 -5.21
N LEU A 167 -9.36 1.28 -3.95
CA LEU A 167 -9.97 0.00 -3.57
C LEU A 167 -11.46 -0.08 -3.93
N ALA A 168 -12.19 1.05 -3.87
CA ALA A 168 -13.60 1.08 -4.22
C ALA A 168 -13.86 1.13 -5.72
N GLY A 169 -13.22 2.09 -6.43
CA GLY A 169 -13.37 2.30 -7.86
C GLY A 169 -14.22 3.50 -8.25
N LYS A 170 -14.81 3.42 -9.45
CA LYS A 170 -15.37 4.54 -10.20
C LYS A 170 -16.87 4.75 -10.01
N ASN A 171 -17.60 3.75 -9.53
CA ASN A 171 -19.05 3.85 -9.44
C ASN A 171 -19.46 4.90 -8.39
N PRO A 172 -20.24 5.94 -8.77
CA PRO A 172 -20.62 7.00 -7.84
C PRO A 172 -21.45 6.52 -6.64
N ALA A 173 -22.11 5.37 -6.73
CA ALA A 173 -22.91 4.83 -5.64
C ALA A 173 -22.10 4.15 -4.53
N HIS A 174 -20.78 3.97 -4.73
CA HIS A 174 -19.91 3.42 -3.69
C HIS A 174 -19.86 4.35 -2.47
N ALA A 175 -19.83 3.75 -1.28
CA ALA A 175 -19.66 4.46 -0.02
C ALA A 175 -18.16 4.55 0.30
N VAL A 176 -17.53 5.64 -0.14
CA VAL A 176 -16.08 5.84 -0.07
C VAL A 176 -15.76 6.98 0.89
N TYR A 177 -15.00 6.68 1.94
CA TYR A 177 -14.69 7.63 3.00
C TYR A 177 -13.24 7.57 3.42
N TRP A 178 -12.67 8.76 3.69
CA TRP A 178 -11.30 8.89 4.19
C TRP A 178 -11.21 9.99 5.24
N TRP A 179 -10.16 9.91 6.06
CA TRP A 179 -9.94 10.85 7.15
C TRP A 179 -9.56 12.24 6.66
N ASP A 180 -10.17 13.25 7.25
CA ASP A 180 -9.77 14.64 7.11
C ASP A 180 -8.97 15.07 8.36
N GLY A 181 -7.67 15.25 8.18
CA GLY A 181 -6.75 15.65 9.25
C GLY A 181 -6.93 17.08 9.74
N GLU A 182 -7.74 17.91 9.06
CA GLU A 182 -8.06 19.27 9.50
C GLU A 182 -9.25 19.26 10.46
N THR A 183 -10.29 18.52 10.12
CA THR A 183 -11.54 18.51 10.88
C THR A 183 -11.65 17.37 11.88
N GLY A 184 -10.83 16.34 11.75
CA GLY A 184 -10.94 15.13 12.57
C GLY A 184 -12.20 14.31 12.28
N ARG A 185 -12.65 14.29 11.02
CA ARG A 185 -13.84 13.60 10.55
C ARG A 185 -13.54 12.75 9.32
N PHE A 186 -14.37 11.75 9.07
CA PHE A 186 -14.36 11.07 7.78
C PHE A 186 -15.16 11.87 6.75
N GLN A 187 -14.57 12.04 5.58
CA GLN A 187 -15.15 12.77 4.47
C GLN A 187 -15.25 11.92 3.21
N THR A 188 -16.06 12.35 2.28
CA THR A 188 -16.15 11.88 0.91
C THR A 188 -16.09 13.09 -0.03
N SER A 189 -16.12 12.86 -1.34
CA SER A 189 -16.14 13.96 -2.32
C SER A 189 -17.37 13.93 -3.21
N ALA A 190 -17.52 14.97 -4.04
CA ALA A 190 -18.59 15.05 -5.03
C ALA A 190 -18.51 13.97 -6.15
N ALA A 191 -17.40 13.22 -6.22
CA ALA A 191 -17.28 12.07 -7.12
C ALA A 191 -18.22 10.91 -6.69
N TYR A 192 -18.59 10.86 -5.41
CA TYR A 192 -19.42 9.80 -4.85
C TYR A 192 -20.75 10.33 -4.31
N LYS A 193 -21.76 9.50 -4.46
CA LYS A 193 -23.14 9.75 -3.97
C LYS A 193 -23.60 8.52 -3.20
N PRO A 194 -23.02 8.26 -2.01
CA PRO A 194 -23.38 7.11 -1.21
C PRO A 194 -24.85 7.17 -0.79
N SER A 195 -25.43 6.02 -0.44
CA SER A 195 -26.79 5.96 0.07
C SER A 195 -26.98 6.83 1.31
N ALA A 196 -28.18 7.32 1.53
CA ALA A 196 -28.51 8.10 2.73
C ALA A 196 -28.20 7.32 4.03
N THR A 197 -28.37 5.99 4.01
CA THR A 197 -28.00 5.12 5.13
C THR A 197 -26.50 5.15 5.39
N ALA A 198 -25.66 4.98 4.35
CA ALA A 198 -24.20 5.03 4.51
C ALA A 198 -23.74 6.40 5.01
N ALA A 199 -24.29 7.49 4.47
CA ALA A 199 -23.97 8.84 4.93
C ALA A 199 -24.40 9.07 6.39
N ALA A 200 -25.54 8.52 6.81
CA ALA A 200 -26.01 8.63 8.18
C ALA A 200 -25.14 7.86 9.18
N ILE A 201 -24.55 6.72 8.78
CA ILE A 201 -23.60 5.97 9.61
C ILE A 201 -22.38 6.84 9.92
N VAL A 202 -21.76 7.40 8.88
CA VAL A 202 -20.56 8.24 9.02
C VAL A 202 -20.89 9.48 9.87
N LYS A 203 -22.00 10.14 9.59
CA LYS A 203 -22.42 11.29 10.38
C LYS A 203 -22.59 10.94 11.87
N ARG A 204 -23.27 9.84 12.21
CA ARG A 204 -23.40 9.39 13.60
C ARG A 204 -22.05 9.10 14.24
N TYR A 205 -21.17 8.41 13.50
CA TYR A 205 -19.83 8.10 13.95
C TYR A 205 -19.05 9.39 14.27
N ASP A 206 -18.98 10.32 13.32
CA ASP A 206 -18.26 11.58 13.46
C ASP A 206 -18.86 12.46 14.58
N ASP A 207 -20.17 12.54 14.72
CA ASP A 207 -20.82 13.33 15.78
C ASP A 207 -20.50 12.79 17.17
N THR A 208 -20.34 11.46 17.32
CA THR A 208 -19.90 10.87 18.59
C THR A 208 -18.42 11.15 18.88
N GLN A 209 -17.60 11.40 17.85
CA GLN A 209 -16.18 11.72 18.01
C GLN A 209 -15.91 13.23 18.14
N ALA A 210 -16.68 14.07 17.42
CA ALA A 210 -16.45 15.50 17.31
C ALA A 210 -16.79 16.33 18.56
N GLY A 211 -17.52 15.77 19.50
CA GLY A 211 -17.90 16.45 20.77
C GLY A 211 -16.75 16.61 21.77
N GLY A 212 -15.48 16.58 21.33
CA GLY A 212 -14.32 16.60 22.22
C GLY A 212 -13.99 15.24 22.81
N THR A 213 -14.60 14.18 22.29
CA THR A 213 -14.46 12.81 22.81
C THR A 213 -13.23 12.10 22.28
N LEU A 214 -12.66 12.50 21.12
CA LEU A 214 -11.45 11.89 20.58
C LEU A 214 -10.27 11.93 21.54
N PRO A 215 -9.88 13.09 22.12
CA PRO A 215 -8.81 13.12 23.13
C PRO A 215 -9.17 12.35 24.39
N ALA A 216 -10.43 12.39 24.83
CA ALA A 216 -10.87 11.63 26.00
C ALA A 216 -10.84 10.12 25.77
N ARG A 217 -11.09 9.67 24.54
CA ARG A 217 -11.12 8.27 24.14
C ARG A 217 -9.74 7.72 23.78
N LEU A 218 -8.97 8.43 22.96
CA LEU A 218 -7.66 8.00 22.44
C LEU A 218 -6.51 8.50 23.29
N GLY A 219 -6.72 9.54 24.08
CA GLY A 219 -5.70 10.25 24.84
C GLY A 219 -4.93 11.25 24.00
N LEU A 220 -4.01 11.95 24.64
CA LEU A 220 -3.08 12.88 24.02
C LEU A 220 -1.67 12.29 23.93
N VAL A 221 -1.46 11.09 24.46
CA VAL A 221 -0.15 10.48 24.58
C VAL A 221 -0.19 9.09 23.95
N TRP A 222 0.71 8.87 23.02
CA TRP A 222 1.01 7.54 22.49
C TRP A 222 2.18 6.95 23.27
N ASP A 223 1.86 5.98 24.14
CA ASP A 223 2.84 5.23 24.92
C ASP A 223 2.96 3.80 24.38
N ARG A 224 4.08 3.14 24.66
CA ARG A 224 4.35 1.78 24.18
C ARG A 224 3.39 0.76 24.82
N LEU A 225 2.87 -0.17 24.01
CA LEU A 225 2.15 -1.33 24.52
C LEU A 225 3.10 -2.22 25.36
N PRO A 226 2.63 -2.76 26.49
CA PRO A 226 3.36 -3.78 27.24
C PRO A 226 3.74 -4.96 26.33
N GLU A 227 4.92 -5.55 26.56
CA GLU A 227 5.29 -6.77 25.82
C GLU A 227 4.31 -7.90 26.17
N PRO A 228 3.94 -8.77 25.18
CA PRO A 228 3.05 -9.89 25.45
C PRO A 228 3.63 -10.82 26.50
N ALA A 229 2.86 -11.13 27.55
CA ALA A 229 3.28 -12.05 28.59
C ALA A 229 3.45 -13.47 28.01
N GLY A 230 4.56 -14.12 28.36
CA GLY A 230 4.74 -15.56 28.13
C GLY A 230 5.04 -15.97 26.68
N VAL A 231 5.51 -15.07 25.83
CA VAL A 231 6.08 -15.46 24.54
C VAL A 231 7.47 -16.06 24.78
N PRO A 232 7.62 -17.43 24.80
CA PRO A 232 8.91 -18.06 25.05
C PRO A 232 9.87 -17.66 23.93
N GLY A 233 10.95 -16.97 24.26
CA GLY A 233 12.00 -16.65 23.30
C GLY A 233 11.75 -15.43 22.43
N ALA A 234 10.78 -14.55 22.75
CA ALA A 234 10.93 -13.15 22.38
C ALA A 234 12.21 -12.64 23.08
N LYS A 235 13.37 -13.08 22.58
CA LYS A 235 14.53 -12.20 22.62
C LYS A 235 13.93 -10.88 22.16
N PRO A 236 14.13 -9.75 22.87
CA PRO A 236 13.88 -8.49 22.22
C PRO A 236 14.49 -8.66 20.83
N VAL A 237 13.61 -8.73 19.79
CA VAL A 237 14.07 -8.51 18.41
C VAL A 237 14.98 -7.35 18.65
N PRO A 238 16.29 -7.48 18.43
CA PRO A 238 17.16 -6.46 18.91
C PRO A 238 16.45 -5.20 18.45
N THR A 239 16.00 -4.38 19.41
CA THR A 239 15.73 -2.98 19.13
C THR A 239 17.09 -2.58 18.73
N ALA A 240 17.32 -3.04 17.56
CA ALA A 240 18.65 -3.36 17.18
C ALA A 240 19.36 -2.08 16.85
N VAL A 241 18.62 -0.97 16.99
CA VAL A 241 19.21 0.33 16.87
C VAL A 241 19.19 0.97 18.23
N PRO A 242 20.35 1.21 18.82
CA PRO A 242 20.43 1.99 20.05
C PRO A 242 19.62 3.28 19.87
N LEU A 243 18.73 3.60 20.80
CA LEU A 243 18.01 4.89 20.84
C LEU A 243 18.95 6.07 20.55
N SER A 244 20.23 5.98 20.94
CA SER A 244 21.27 6.96 20.60
C SER A 244 21.56 7.11 19.10
N VAL A 245 21.29 6.09 18.28
CA VAL A 245 21.48 6.16 16.83
C VAL A 245 20.22 6.71 16.18
N ILE A 246 19.04 6.19 16.54
CA ILE A 246 17.76 6.73 16.06
C ILE A 246 17.62 8.19 16.51
N ALA A 247 17.91 8.48 17.79
CA ALA A 247 17.88 9.82 18.35
C ALA A 247 18.73 10.84 17.59
N ARG A 248 19.82 10.40 16.98
CA ARG A 248 20.70 11.27 16.19
C ARG A 248 20.07 11.73 14.89
N TYR A 249 19.13 10.92 14.34
CA TYR A 249 18.54 11.13 13.03
C TYR A 249 17.05 11.48 13.09
N GLN A 250 16.37 11.30 14.22
CA GLN A 250 15.01 11.81 14.43
C GLN A 250 15.02 13.30 14.67
N LEU A 251 14.23 14.03 13.93
CA LEU A 251 14.03 15.45 14.19
C LEU A 251 13.36 15.62 15.57
N PRO A 252 13.80 16.62 16.38
CA PRO A 252 13.29 16.84 17.74
C PRO A 252 11.79 17.15 17.84
N VAL A 253 11.11 17.30 16.72
CA VAL A 253 9.70 17.72 16.65
C VAL A 253 8.75 16.74 17.33
N HIS A 254 9.09 15.46 17.37
CA HIS A 254 8.23 14.39 17.91
C HIS A 254 8.81 13.73 19.18
N GLY A 255 9.94 14.23 19.68
CA GLY A 255 10.68 13.56 20.73
C GLY A 255 11.36 12.28 20.22
N VAL A 256 12.27 11.76 21.04
CA VAL A 256 13.00 10.54 20.76
C VAL A 256 12.48 9.45 21.69
N GLY A 257 11.81 8.45 21.14
CA GLY A 257 11.24 7.36 21.90
C GLY A 257 9.98 7.74 22.68
N PHE A 258 9.35 6.72 23.20
CA PHE A 258 8.12 6.84 23.99
C PHE A 258 8.29 7.59 25.32
N PRO A 259 7.24 8.29 25.81
CA PRO A 259 5.94 8.51 25.16
C PRO A 259 5.94 9.69 24.19
N HIS A 260 5.03 9.68 23.20
CA HIS A 260 4.83 10.78 22.24
C HIS A 260 3.57 11.60 22.60
N ASP A 261 3.74 12.90 22.79
CA ASP A 261 2.62 13.82 22.99
C ASP A 261 2.03 14.24 21.64
N LEU A 262 0.87 13.68 21.29
CA LEU A 262 0.18 13.96 20.03
C LEU A 262 -0.29 15.41 19.90
N SER A 263 -0.46 16.14 21.01
CA SER A 263 -0.84 17.55 20.98
C SER A 263 0.26 18.46 20.44
N THR A 264 1.51 17.97 20.42
CA THR A 264 2.67 18.74 19.94
C THR A 264 2.82 18.75 18.42
N TYR A 265 2.14 17.85 17.70
CA TYR A 265 2.20 17.77 16.24
C TYR A 265 1.74 19.05 15.51
N GLY A 266 0.93 19.88 16.15
CA GLY A 266 0.46 21.16 15.59
C GLY A 266 1.42 22.33 15.68
N ARG A 267 2.61 22.15 16.25
CA ARG A 267 3.55 23.26 16.52
C ARG A 267 4.69 23.37 15.52
N ILE A 268 4.63 22.64 14.39
CA ILE A 268 5.67 22.71 13.36
C ILE A 268 5.49 24.01 12.56
N PRO A 269 6.51 24.88 12.48
CA PRO A 269 6.41 26.20 11.85
C PRO A 269 6.18 26.21 10.32
N ALA A 270 6.16 25.08 9.66
CA ALA A 270 6.11 24.99 8.20
C ALA A 270 4.69 24.82 7.64
N GLY A 271 3.72 25.62 8.08
CA GLY A 271 2.52 25.93 7.28
C GLY A 271 1.51 24.82 7.02
N GLY A 272 1.43 23.79 7.86
CA GLY A 272 0.41 22.75 7.74
C GLY A 272 -0.53 22.69 8.94
N PRO A 273 -1.79 22.29 8.74
CA PRO A 273 -2.81 22.16 9.81
C PRO A 273 -2.62 20.87 10.62
N TYR A 274 -1.46 20.71 11.25
CA TYR A 274 -1.13 19.49 12.00
C TYR A 274 -1.30 19.72 13.50
N GLY A 275 -2.54 19.98 13.92
CA GLY A 275 -2.93 19.88 15.31
C GLY A 275 -3.04 18.43 15.78
N TYR A 276 -3.78 18.21 16.85
CA TYR A 276 -4.06 16.88 17.41
C TYR A 276 -4.48 15.85 16.33
N PHE A 277 -5.30 16.24 15.36
CA PHE A 277 -5.77 15.34 14.29
C PHE A 277 -4.66 14.92 13.35
N GLY A 278 -3.68 15.77 13.09
CA GLY A 278 -2.46 15.41 12.38
C GLY A 278 -1.61 14.42 13.17
N GLY A 279 -1.53 14.59 14.49
CA GLY A 279 -0.89 13.63 15.40
C GLY A 279 -1.56 12.27 15.38
N ILE A 280 -2.90 12.22 15.36
CA ILE A 280 -3.65 10.97 15.18
C ILE A 280 -3.29 10.30 13.85
N TYR A 281 -3.27 11.04 12.74
CA TYR A 281 -2.92 10.51 11.42
C TYR A 281 -1.51 9.90 11.37
N ARG A 282 -0.57 10.48 12.11
CA ARG A 282 0.84 10.03 12.17
C ARG A 282 1.12 9.08 13.34
N SER A 283 0.10 8.40 13.81
CA SER A 283 0.16 7.46 14.92
C SER A 283 -0.72 6.24 14.63
N PRO A 284 -0.58 5.13 15.37
CA PRO A 284 -1.45 3.97 15.18
C PRO A 284 -2.91 4.20 15.55
N PHE A 285 -3.25 5.36 16.12
CA PHE A 285 -4.64 5.67 16.50
C PHE A 285 -5.54 5.94 15.29
N ILE A 286 -4.98 6.29 14.13
CA ILE A 286 -5.78 6.41 12.91
C ILE A 286 -6.38 5.07 12.48
N ASP A 287 -5.69 3.96 12.77
CA ASP A 287 -6.17 2.61 12.48
C ASP A 287 -7.31 2.20 13.42
N VAL A 288 -7.34 2.73 14.66
CA VAL A 288 -8.50 2.57 15.57
C VAL A 288 -9.74 3.19 14.95
N LEU A 289 -9.64 4.42 14.44
CA LEU A 289 -10.78 5.13 13.83
C LEU A 289 -11.22 4.46 12.52
N THR A 290 -10.28 3.97 11.73
CA THR A 290 -10.57 3.24 10.48
C THR A 290 -11.32 1.93 10.78
N ALA A 291 -10.86 1.16 11.77
CA ALA A 291 -11.52 -0.07 12.20
C ALA A 291 -12.92 0.20 12.77
N ASP A 292 -13.06 1.24 13.60
CA ASP A 292 -14.34 1.62 14.19
C ASP A 292 -15.39 1.93 13.13
N LEU A 293 -15.02 2.74 12.12
CA LEU A 293 -15.96 3.09 11.06
C LEU A 293 -16.30 1.86 10.20
N ALA A 294 -15.34 1.01 9.89
CA ALA A 294 -15.59 -0.25 9.18
C ALA A 294 -16.56 -1.15 9.95
N ILE A 295 -16.37 -1.30 11.26
CA ILE A 295 -17.26 -2.07 12.14
C ILE A 295 -18.65 -1.40 12.25
N ALA A 296 -18.72 -0.07 12.26
CA ALA A 296 -20.00 0.64 12.24
C ALA A 296 -20.81 0.34 10.97
N PHE A 297 -20.16 0.22 9.81
CA PHE A 297 -20.80 -0.21 8.58
C PHE A 297 -21.26 -1.68 8.63
N LEU A 298 -20.45 -2.58 9.20
CA LEU A 298 -20.78 -4.00 9.33
C LEU A 298 -22.00 -4.23 10.22
N ASN A 299 -22.10 -3.47 11.32
CA ASN A 299 -23.11 -3.67 12.36
C ASN A 299 -24.41 -2.88 12.12
N ASP A 300 -24.47 -2.02 11.09
CA ASP A 300 -25.66 -1.18 10.87
C ASP A 300 -26.84 -2.02 10.31
N PRO A 301 -27.96 -2.12 11.05
CA PRO A 301 -29.09 -2.98 10.65
C PRO A 301 -29.86 -2.44 9.44
N ALA A 302 -29.71 -1.16 9.10
CA ALA A 302 -30.38 -0.57 7.95
C ALA A 302 -29.54 -0.73 6.67
N LEU A 303 -28.20 -0.68 6.78
CA LEU A 303 -27.31 -0.93 5.65
C LEU A 303 -27.31 -2.39 5.25
N ARG A 304 -27.31 -3.32 6.23
CA ARG A 304 -27.32 -4.77 6.02
C ARG A 304 -26.18 -5.24 5.10
N LEU A 305 -24.97 -4.73 5.29
CA LEU A 305 -23.79 -5.09 4.50
C LEU A 305 -23.53 -6.63 4.60
N GLY A 306 -23.41 -7.31 3.46
CA GLY A 306 -23.26 -8.76 3.38
C GLY A 306 -24.50 -9.58 3.71
N GLN A 307 -25.65 -8.96 4.00
CA GLN A 307 -26.90 -9.64 4.42
C GLN A 307 -27.98 -9.64 3.31
N GLY A 308 -27.65 -9.15 2.12
CA GLY A 308 -28.53 -9.17 0.96
C GLY A 308 -28.49 -10.49 0.20
N ASP A 309 -29.18 -10.50 -0.97
CA ASP A 309 -29.15 -11.64 -1.92
C ASP A 309 -27.88 -11.62 -2.78
N ALA A 310 -27.35 -10.43 -3.07
CA ALA A 310 -26.08 -10.23 -3.73
C ALA A 310 -24.93 -10.21 -2.69
N PRO A 311 -23.72 -10.64 -3.06
CA PRO A 311 -22.54 -10.43 -2.23
C PRO A 311 -22.13 -8.96 -2.22
N ASP A 312 -21.55 -8.51 -1.13
CA ASP A 312 -21.05 -7.14 -0.95
C ASP A 312 -19.51 -7.11 -0.82
N LEU A 313 -18.93 -5.90 -0.90
CA LEU A 313 -17.49 -5.66 -0.72
C LEU A 313 -17.28 -4.60 0.38
N LEU A 314 -16.43 -4.94 1.35
CA LEU A 314 -15.87 -4.00 2.31
C LEU A 314 -14.35 -3.90 2.07
N ALA A 315 -13.88 -2.72 1.71
CA ALA A 315 -12.46 -2.42 1.58
C ALA A 315 -12.00 -1.57 2.77
N ILE A 316 -10.91 -1.96 3.41
CA ILE A 316 -10.33 -1.27 4.55
C ILE A 316 -8.85 -1.05 4.26
N SER A 317 -8.40 0.20 4.21
CA SER A 317 -6.98 0.51 4.10
C SER A 317 -6.51 1.12 5.42
N PHE A 318 -5.72 0.37 6.18
CA PHE A 318 -5.06 0.81 7.39
C PHE A 318 -3.79 1.57 7.03
N SER A 319 -3.70 2.82 7.43
CA SER A 319 -2.62 3.71 6.98
C SER A 319 -1.65 4.11 8.08
N GLY A 320 -1.85 3.67 9.34
CA GLY A 320 -1.08 4.17 10.48
C GLY A 320 0.38 3.75 10.48
N HIS A 321 0.72 2.60 9.92
CA HIS A 321 2.09 2.09 9.86
C HIS A 321 2.98 2.94 8.94
N ASP A 322 2.47 3.36 7.78
CA ASP A 322 3.22 4.13 6.78
C ASP A 322 3.75 5.48 7.31
N PRO A 323 2.92 6.43 7.84
CA PRO A 323 3.44 7.67 8.37
C PRO A 323 4.35 7.48 9.60
N VAL A 324 4.15 6.41 10.37
CA VAL A 324 5.05 6.05 11.47
C VAL A 324 6.41 5.63 10.93
N SER A 325 6.46 4.77 9.91
CA SER A 325 7.71 4.36 9.27
C SER A 325 8.42 5.52 8.56
N HIS A 326 7.67 6.45 7.98
CA HIS A 326 8.21 7.69 7.42
C HIS A 326 8.81 8.64 8.46
N ASP A 327 8.30 8.64 9.69
CA ASP A 327 8.78 9.51 10.75
C ASP A 327 9.90 8.89 11.59
N TYR A 328 9.82 7.58 11.87
CA TYR A 328 10.69 6.92 12.84
C TYR A 328 11.58 5.82 12.23
N GLY A 329 11.30 5.35 11.03
CA GLY A 329 11.92 4.18 10.42
C GLY A 329 11.11 2.90 10.65
N ASP A 330 11.10 2.02 9.66
CA ASP A 330 10.34 0.77 9.67
C ASP A 330 10.84 -0.22 10.74
N GLU A 331 12.10 -0.10 11.16
CA GLU A 331 12.73 -0.89 12.22
C GLU A 331 12.54 -0.33 13.63
N SER A 332 11.90 0.85 13.77
CA SER A 332 11.76 1.55 15.05
C SER A 332 10.82 0.82 16.02
N ASP A 333 10.94 1.16 17.30
CA ASP A 333 9.99 0.71 18.33
C ASP A 333 8.58 1.22 18.06
N GLU A 334 8.47 2.40 17.46
CA GLU A 334 7.21 3.04 17.06
C GLU A 334 6.52 2.25 15.95
N ALA A 335 7.25 1.85 14.90
CA ALA A 335 6.70 1.02 13.83
C ALA A 335 6.28 -0.36 14.35
N ARG A 336 7.07 -0.95 15.27
CA ARG A 336 6.74 -2.20 15.94
C ARG A 336 5.47 -2.08 16.79
N ASP A 337 5.34 -1.01 17.59
CA ASP A 337 4.13 -0.76 18.39
C ASP A 337 2.91 -0.51 17.50
N ALA A 338 3.09 0.22 16.39
CA ALA A 338 2.02 0.47 15.42
C ALA A 338 1.46 -0.84 14.84
N LEU A 339 2.32 -1.78 14.44
CA LEU A 339 1.88 -3.08 13.91
C LEU A 339 1.20 -3.95 15.00
N ARG A 340 1.67 -3.91 16.25
CA ARG A 340 1.00 -4.60 17.36
C ARG A 340 -0.38 -4.02 17.66
N ARG A 341 -0.55 -2.70 17.55
CA ARG A 341 -1.86 -2.06 17.68
C ARG A 341 -2.77 -2.36 16.50
N LEU A 342 -2.21 -2.41 15.29
CA LEU A 342 -2.94 -2.83 14.09
C LEU A 342 -3.45 -4.27 14.22
N ASP A 343 -2.63 -5.20 14.75
CA ASP A 343 -3.04 -6.57 15.07
C ASP A 343 -4.34 -6.58 15.90
N LEU A 344 -4.42 -5.73 16.94
CA LEU A 344 -5.64 -5.61 17.75
C LEU A 344 -6.83 -5.07 16.94
N GLN A 345 -6.62 -4.09 16.04
CA GLN A 345 -7.71 -3.53 15.24
C GLN A 345 -8.23 -4.52 14.21
N ILE A 346 -7.35 -5.23 13.51
CA ILE A 346 -7.76 -6.31 12.60
C ILE A 346 -8.52 -7.39 13.39
N GLY A 347 -8.07 -7.75 14.60
CA GLY A 347 -8.78 -8.67 15.48
C GLY A 347 -10.22 -8.25 15.72
N ARG A 348 -10.47 -6.99 16.06
CA ARG A 348 -11.82 -6.44 16.25
C ARG A 348 -12.70 -6.55 14.99
N VAL A 349 -12.11 -6.32 13.80
CA VAL A 349 -12.83 -6.48 12.53
C VAL A 349 -13.20 -7.95 12.31
N LEU A 350 -12.25 -8.89 12.51
CA LEU A 350 -12.51 -10.32 12.38
C LEU A 350 -13.56 -10.81 13.37
N ASP A 351 -13.54 -10.32 14.62
CA ASP A 351 -14.55 -10.66 15.63
C ASP A 351 -15.96 -10.17 15.23
N ALA A 352 -16.06 -8.97 14.64
CA ALA A 352 -17.32 -8.46 14.11
C ALA A 352 -17.84 -9.30 12.93
N LEU A 353 -16.93 -9.79 12.06
CA LEU A 353 -17.29 -10.69 10.96
C LEU A 353 -17.77 -12.06 11.49
N ASP A 354 -17.07 -12.65 12.45
CA ASP A 354 -17.47 -13.93 13.05
C ASP A 354 -18.83 -13.86 13.76
N ALA A 355 -19.11 -12.70 14.39
CA ALA A 355 -20.41 -12.48 15.04
C ALA A 355 -21.57 -12.29 14.05
N ALA A 356 -21.29 -11.72 12.86
CA ALA A 356 -22.32 -11.33 11.89
C ALA A 356 -22.61 -12.39 10.81
N PHE A 357 -21.63 -13.27 10.51
CA PHE A 357 -21.71 -14.15 9.34
C PHE A 357 -21.46 -15.62 9.65
N PRO A 358 -22.20 -16.55 8.99
CA PRO A 358 -21.89 -17.98 9.04
C PRO A 358 -20.49 -18.28 8.46
N LYS A 359 -19.83 -19.28 9.01
CA LYS A 359 -18.53 -19.77 8.50
C LYS A 359 -18.59 -20.08 7.00
N GLY A 360 -17.54 -19.73 6.28
CA GLY A 360 -17.39 -19.98 4.84
C GLY A 360 -18.17 -19.02 3.94
N THR A 361 -18.91 -18.05 4.49
CA THR A 361 -19.66 -17.04 3.70
C THR A 361 -18.93 -15.70 3.55
N VAL A 362 -17.80 -15.54 4.25
CA VAL A 362 -16.92 -14.36 4.19
C VAL A 362 -15.53 -14.78 3.73
N LEU A 363 -14.97 -14.04 2.79
CA LEU A 363 -13.56 -14.13 2.42
C LEU A 363 -12.87 -12.81 2.79
N VAL A 364 -11.86 -12.90 3.64
CA VAL A 364 -10.94 -11.79 3.93
C VAL A 364 -9.68 -11.99 3.10
N ALA A 365 -9.26 -10.97 2.37
CA ALA A 365 -7.99 -10.93 1.65
C ALA A 365 -7.16 -9.75 2.16
N LEU A 366 -5.97 -10.00 2.69
CA LEU A 366 -5.05 -8.98 3.17
C LEU A 366 -3.82 -8.91 2.28
N SER A 367 -3.42 -7.69 1.93
CA SER A 367 -2.13 -7.38 1.31
C SER A 367 -1.62 -6.01 1.77
N ALA A 368 -0.55 -5.53 1.15
CA ALA A 368 -0.04 -4.17 1.32
C ALA A 368 0.22 -3.55 -0.04
N ASP A 369 0.19 -2.23 -0.11
CA ASP A 369 0.45 -1.44 -1.32
C ASP A 369 1.95 -1.34 -1.65
N HIS A 370 2.81 -1.41 -0.65
CA HIS A 370 4.27 -1.50 -0.71
C HIS A 370 4.83 -1.93 0.64
N GLY A 371 6.14 -2.13 0.72
CA GLY A 371 6.88 -2.30 1.97
C GLY A 371 7.75 -1.09 2.28
N PHE A 372 8.73 -1.29 3.17
CA PHE A 372 9.72 -0.28 3.56
C PHE A 372 11.12 -0.89 3.73
N PRO A 373 12.18 -0.19 3.31
CA PRO A 373 13.54 -0.52 3.70
C PRO A 373 13.83 -0.07 5.13
N MET A 374 14.86 -0.65 5.72
CA MET A 374 15.51 -0.09 6.91
C MET A 374 16.13 1.27 6.57
N MET A 375 16.16 2.20 7.53
CA MET A 375 16.90 3.46 7.38
C MET A 375 18.37 3.17 7.03
N PRO A 376 18.95 3.81 5.99
CA PRO A 376 20.34 3.54 5.61
C PRO A 376 21.35 3.84 6.72
N GLU A 377 21.07 4.87 7.53
CA GLU A 377 21.91 5.24 8.68
C GLU A 377 21.92 4.16 9.76
N VAL A 378 20.75 3.53 9.94
CA VAL A 378 20.55 2.43 10.88
C VAL A 378 21.22 1.17 10.36
N ALA A 379 21.03 0.83 9.10
CA ALA A 379 21.70 -0.32 8.46
C ALA A 379 23.22 -0.20 8.61
N LYS A 380 23.80 0.99 8.34
CA LYS A 380 25.25 1.25 8.51
C LYS A 380 25.72 1.25 9.95
N ALA A 381 24.84 1.56 10.91
CA ALA A 381 25.18 1.48 12.32
C ALA A 381 25.22 0.03 12.85
N LEU A 382 24.38 -0.83 12.27
CA LEU A 382 24.35 -2.27 12.59
C LEU A 382 25.46 -3.05 11.88
N ASP A 383 25.71 -2.70 10.63
CA ASP A 383 26.76 -3.23 9.79
C ASP A 383 27.42 -2.09 9.01
N LYS A 384 28.67 -1.75 9.37
CA LYS A 384 29.44 -0.68 8.72
C LYS A 384 29.67 -0.90 7.22
N ASP A 385 29.58 -2.15 6.77
CA ASP A 385 29.73 -2.54 5.37
C ASP A 385 28.36 -2.60 4.64
N ALA A 386 27.25 -2.28 5.34
CA ALA A 386 25.93 -2.22 4.75
C ALA A 386 25.89 -1.21 3.60
N LYS A 387 25.36 -1.68 2.48
CA LYS A 387 25.13 -0.84 1.29
C LYS A 387 23.88 0.02 1.51
N GLY A 388 23.82 1.10 0.77
CA GLY A 388 22.70 2.01 0.78
C GLY A 388 23.09 3.44 1.14
N GLY A 389 22.22 4.36 0.88
CA GLY A 389 22.41 5.79 1.10
C GLY A 389 21.11 6.55 1.00
N ARG A 390 21.19 7.86 1.14
CA ARG A 390 20.07 8.76 0.84
C ARG A 390 20.46 9.68 -0.31
N LEU A 391 19.61 9.73 -1.30
CA LEU A 391 19.55 10.89 -2.18
C LEU A 391 18.67 11.93 -1.49
N GLU A 392 19.21 13.11 -1.27
CA GLU A 392 18.47 14.23 -0.70
C GLU A 392 17.48 14.78 -1.73
N THR A 393 16.34 14.07 -1.89
CA THR A 393 15.28 14.41 -2.85
C THR A 393 14.08 15.08 -2.17
N GLY A 394 14.26 15.64 -0.96
CA GLY A 394 13.21 16.34 -0.23
C GLY A 394 12.63 17.53 -0.98
N ARG A 395 11.40 17.98 -0.68
CA ARG A 395 10.77 19.13 -1.37
C ARG A 395 11.64 20.37 -1.34
N ASP A 396 12.38 20.59 -0.27
CA ASP A 396 13.38 21.66 -0.18
C ASP A 396 14.75 21.24 -0.76
N THR A 397 15.06 19.92 -0.79
CA THR A 397 16.25 19.32 -1.39
C THR A 397 16.01 18.81 -2.81
N LEU A 398 14.77 18.45 -3.20
CA LEU A 398 14.40 18.27 -4.62
C LEU A 398 14.77 19.50 -5.45
N ASN A 399 14.61 20.68 -4.87
CA ASN A 399 15.09 21.88 -5.51
C ASN A 399 16.63 21.87 -5.60
N ASN A 400 17.33 21.39 -4.59
CA ASN A 400 18.79 21.33 -4.59
C ASN A 400 19.31 20.26 -5.57
N ASP A 401 18.74 19.06 -5.59
CA ASP A 401 19.18 18.01 -6.52
C ASP A 401 18.73 18.28 -7.95
N ARG A 402 17.53 18.75 -8.17
CA ARG A 402 17.08 19.23 -9.48
C ARG A 402 17.93 20.42 -9.95
N GLU A 403 18.22 21.37 -9.09
CA GLU A 403 19.11 22.50 -9.39
C GLU A 403 20.54 22.04 -9.68
N ARG A 404 21.03 21.03 -8.96
CA ARG A 404 22.32 20.41 -9.23
C ARG A 404 22.36 19.74 -10.60
N LEU A 405 21.33 18.95 -10.94
CA LEU A 405 21.19 18.35 -12.27
C LEU A 405 21.15 19.42 -13.37
N ASN A 406 20.33 20.46 -13.20
CA ASN A 406 20.22 21.55 -14.17
C ASN A 406 21.55 22.27 -14.34
N ARG A 407 22.28 22.59 -13.24
CA ARG A 407 23.61 23.21 -13.34
C ARG A 407 24.61 22.35 -14.12
N LEU A 408 24.61 21.03 -13.90
CA LEU A 408 25.48 20.10 -14.61
C LEU A 408 25.09 19.95 -16.09
N LEU A 409 23.79 19.99 -16.40
CA LEU A 409 23.29 20.03 -17.77
C LEU A 409 23.65 21.34 -18.46
N ASP A 410 23.52 22.49 -17.78
CA ASP A 410 23.89 23.82 -18.28
C ASP A 410 25.39 23.85 -18.64
N ASP A 411 26.24 23.33 -17.74
CA ASP A 411 27.68 23.25 -17.99
C ASP A 411 28.02 22.31 -19.15
N THR A 412 27.37 21.12 -19.20
CA THR A 412 27.64 20.07 -20.21
C THR A 412 27.17 20.48 -21.60
N LEU A 413 26.04 21.18 -21.68
CA LEU A 413 25.38 21.59 -22.93
C LEU A 413 25.58 23.08 -23.27
N CYS A 414 26.38 23.78 -22.47
CA CYS A 414 26.62 25.21 -22.58
C CYS A 414 25.35 26.07 -22.64
N LEU A 415 24.42 25.80 -21.76
CA LEU A 415 23.15 26.52 -21.64
C LEU A 415 23.29 27.71 -20.70
N ASP A 416 22.34 28.65 -20.80
CA ASP A 416 22.19 29.71 -19.81
C ASP A 416 21.81 29.12 -18.44
N ARG A 417 22.32 29.69 -17.36
CA ARG A 417 22.04 29.27 -15.97
C ARG A 417 20.56 29.37 -15.58
N SER A 418 19.76 30.04 -16.37
CA SER A 418 18.30 30.09 -16.21
C SER A 418 17.56 28.96 -16.91
N ALA A 419 18.25 28.13 -17.72
CA ALA A 419 17.67 26.96 -18.34
C ALA A 419 17.17 25.99 -17.25
N ARG A 420 16.01 25.44 -17.45
CA ARG A 420 15.37 24.49 -16.55
C ARG A 420 15.01 23.24 -17.35
N VAL A 421 16.06 22.52 -17.80
CA VAL A 421 15.92 21.33 -18.64
C VAL A 421 15.09 20.28 -17.92
N VAL A 422 15.48 19.93 -16.68
CA VAL A 422 14.66 19.12 -15.78
C VAL A 422 13.71 20.04 -15.04
N GLY A 423 12.48 20.11 -15.49
CA GLY A 423 11.45 20.97 -14.93
C GLY A 423 10.86 20.45 -13.62
N ALA A 424 10.79 19.12 -13.48
CA ALA A 424 10.27 18.46 -12.28
C ALA A 424 10.89 17.09 -12.05
N MET A 425 10.79 16.64 -10.80
CA MET A 425 11.10 15.25 -10.36
C MET A 425 9.99 14.80 -9.43
N ASP A 426 9.58 13.54 -9.55
CA ASP A 426 8.73 12.88 -8.54
C ASP A 426 9.08 11.39 -8.49
N GLY A 427 9.24 10.85 -7.30
CA GLY A 427 9.85 9.55 -7.11
C GLY A 427 11.21 9.48 -7.84
N TRP A 428 11.37 8.47 -8.66
CA TRP A 428 12.57 8.27 -9.49
C TRP A 428 12.38 8.72 -10.94
N ASN A 429 11.37 9.57 -11.22
CA ASN A 429 11.05 10.07 -12.55
C ASN A 429 11.56 11.50 -12.75
N LEU A 430 12.20 11.74 -13.89
CA LEU A 430 12.64 13.06 -14.33
C LEU A 430 11.72 13.56 -15.45
N PHE A 431 11.18 14.76 -15.29
CA PHE A 431 10.28 15.40 -16.26
C PHE A 431 10.96 16.61 -16.89
N TYR A 432 11.09 16.59 -18.23
CA TYR A 432 11.69 17.72 -18.95
C TYR A 432 10.70 18.86 -19.13
N SER A 433 11.22 20.09 -19.17
CA SER A 433 10.48 21.27 -19.59
C SER A 433 10.27 21.27 -21.11
N ARG A 434 9.47 20.33 -21.63
CA ARG A 434 9.35 20.03 -23.08
C ARG A 434 9.01 21.25 -23.92
N ALA A 435 8.18 22.19 -23.42
CA ALA A 435 7.83 23.42 -24.15
C ALA A 435 8.97 24.43 -24.27
N SER A 436 10.01 24.30 -23.48
CA SER A 436 11.18 25.16 -23.54
C SER A 436 12.19 24.73 -24.62
N PHE A 437 11.99 23.55 -25.23
CA PHE A 437 12.86 23.08 -26.30
C PHE A 437 12.53 23.76 -27.64
N PRO A 438 13.55 24.06 -28.49
CA PRO A 438 14.96 23.85 -28.22
C PRO A 438 15.53 24.95 -27.32
N PHE A 439 16.31 24.58 -26.32
CA PHE A 439 17.14 25.52 -25.60
C PHE A 439 18.22 26.07 -26.53
N ARG A 440 18.93 27.13 -26.08
CA ARG A 440 20.00 27.77 -26.88
C ARG A 440 21.29 27.77 -26.12
N THR A 441 22.38 27.41 -26.82
CA THR A 441 23.73 27.52 -26.28
C THR A 441 24.10 28.98 -26.05
N VAL A 442 24.86 29.25 -24.98
CA VAL A 442 25.63 30.49 -24.82
C VAL A 442 27.02 30.35 -25.46
N ALA A 443 27.71 31.43 -25.67
CA ALA A 443 29.07 31.37 -26.22
C ALA A 443 29.99 30.52 -25.31
N GLY A 444 30.75 29.57 -25.88
CA GLY A 444 31.65 28.72 -25.12
C GLY A 444 32.09 27.46 -25.85
N ALA A 445 32.54 26.44 -25.10
CA ALA A 445 33.16 25.22 -25.61
C ALA A 445 32.23 24.31 -26.44
N CYS A 446 30.91 24.47 -26.34
CA CYS A 446 29.93 23.59 -27.03
C CYS A 446 29.54 24.09 -28.44
N GLY A 447 30.18 25.11 -28.97
CA GLY A 447 29.90 25.64 -30.30
C GLY A 447 29.41 27.09 -30.33
N PRO A 448 28.91 27.59 -31.50
CA PRO A 448 28.45 28.95 -31.63
C PRO A 448 27.27 29.25 -30.70
N ALA A 449 27.25 30.47 -30.14
CA ALA A 449 26.10 30.96 -29.39
C ALA A 449 24.81 30.88 -30.21
N GLY A 450 23.70 30.51 -29.58
CA GLY A 450 22.39 30.39 -30.21
C GLY A 450 22.14 29.05 -30.93
N SER A 451 23.08 28.08 -30.89
CA SER A 451 22.86 26.73 -31.44
C SER A 451 21.73 26.03 -30.68
N PRO A 452 20.80 25.33 -31.39
CA PRO A 452 19.68 24.65 -30.73
C PRO A 452 20.17 23.42 -29.97
N VAL A 453 19.65 23.25 -28.76
CA VAL A 453 19.82 22.04 -27.93
C VAL A 453 18.45 21.37 -27.78
N THR A 454 18.34 20.17 -28.29
CA THR A 454 17.10 19.38 -28.33
C THR A 454 16.99 18.41 -27.15
N ALA A 455 15.82 17.79 -26.96
CA ALA A 455 15.64 16.71 -25.99
C ALA A 455 16.59 15.53 -26.24
N ALA A 456 16.87 15.21 -27.52
CA ALA A 456 17.83 14.17 -27.88
C ALA A 456 19.28 14.49 -27.47
N ASP A 457 19.64 15.77 -27.46
CA ASP A 457 20.95 16.20 -26.95
C ASP A 457 21.04 16.04 -25.43
N VAL A 458 19.93 16.31 -24.73
CA VAL A 458 19.82 16.05 -23.28
C VAL A 458 19.92 14.56 -23.00
N ASP A 459 19.14 13.73 -23.70
CA ASP A 459 19.14 12.27 -23.53
C ASP A 459 20.54 11.66 -23.70
N ARG A 460 21.32 12.17 -24.63
CA ARG A 460 22.69 11.71 -24.87
C ARG A 460 23.63 11.94 -23.68
N VAL A 461 23.46 13.01 -22.92
CA VAL A 461 24.35 13.38 -21.81
C VAL A 461 23.78 13.04 -20.44
N LEU A 462 22.44 12.91 -20.30
CA LEU A 462 21.76 12.75 -19.02
C LEU A 462 22.31 11.60 -18.17
N PRO A 463 22.56 10.37 -18.70
CA PRO A 463 23.10 9.28 -17.87
C PRO A 463 24.45 9.62 -17.24
N GLY A 464 25.31 10.34 -17.96
CA GLY A 464 26.60 10.84 -17.45
C GLY A 464 26.43 11.91 -16.39
N VAL A 465 25.53 12.85 -16.64
CA VAL A 465 25.22 13.95 -15.71
C VAL A 465 24.60 13.42 -14.40
N VAL A 466 23.68 12.47 -14.47
CA VAL A 466 23.07 11.83 -13.29
C VAL A 466 24.14 11.11 -12.46
N ARG A 467 25.04 10.35 -13.11
CA ARG A 467 26.16 9.70 -12.41
C ARG A 467 27.14 10.72 -11.80
N GLN A 468 27.37 11.85 -12.47
CA GLN A 468 28.17 12.94 -11.89
C GLN A 468 27.49 13.59 -10.69
N ALA A 469 26.15 13.70 -10.72
CA ALA A 469 25.37 14.28 -9.63
C ALA A 469 25.32 13.35 -8.40
N TRP A 470 25.02 12.08 -8.59
CA TRP A 470 24.68 11.15 -7.51
C TRP A 470 25.64 9.96 -7.33
N GLY A 471 26.65 9.83 -8.20
CA GLY A 471 27.77 8.89 -8.04
C GLY A 471 27.32 7.42 -8.02
N GLU A 472 27.83 6.72 -7.01
CA GLU A 472 27.60 5.29 -6.82
C GLU A 472 26.18 4.94 -6.35
N GLU A 473 25.34 5.92 -6.03
CA GLU A 473 23.98 5.70 -5.53
C GLU A 473 22.99 5.38 -6.67
N VAL A 474 23.38 5.64 -7.91
CA VAL A 474 22.61 5.32 -9.12
C VAL A 474 23.15 4.09 -9.81
N GLU A 475 22.27 3.12 -10.05
CA GLU A 475 22.58 1.93 -10.83
C GLU A 475 22.49 2.23 -12.33
N ASP A 476 21.36 2.82 -12.76
CA ASP A 476 21.13 3.11 -14.18
C ASP A 476 20.20 4.32 -14.39
N VAL A 477 20.14 4.79 -15.63
CA VAL A 477 19.19 5.80 -16.12
C VAL A 477 18.52 5.28 -17.37
N VAL A 478 17.21 5.07 -17.30
CA VAL A 478 16.40 4.53 -18.40
C VAL A 478 15.69 5.66 -19.11
N LEU A 479 16.08 5.92 -20.36
CA LEU A 479 15.51 6.98 -21.18
C LEU A 479 14.21 6.50 -21.86
N VAL A 480 13.12 7.25 -21.68
CA VAL A 480 11.83 6.92 -22.28
C VAL A 480 11.85 7.07 -23.81
N SER A 481 12.66 7.98 -24.36
CA SER A 481 12.85 8.10 -25.79
C SER A 481 13.36 6.81 -26.46
N GLN A 482 14.01 5.94 -25.70
CA GLN A 482 14.56 4.66 -26.15
C GLN A 482 13.64 3.46 -25.88
N GLN A 483 12.39 3.67 -25.45
CA GLN A 483 11.49 2.60 -24.99
C GLN A 483 11.33 1.43 -25.98
N LYS A 484 11.36 1.71 -27.30
CA LYS A 484 11.26 0.68 -28.34
C LYS A 484 12.47 -0.23 -28.44
N ALA A 485 13.62 0.22 -27.92
CA ALA A 485 14.90 -0.50 -27.92
C ALA A 485 15.28 -1.03 -26.53
N TRP A 486 14.43 -0.90 -25.52
CA TRP A 486 14.73 -1.42 -24.18
C TRP A 486 14.98 -2.91 -24.21
N PRO A 487 16.16 -3.40 -23.76
CA PRO A 487 16.44 -4.82 -23.70
C PRO A 487 15.54 -5.54 -22.70
N ASP A 488 15.43 -6.84 -22.84
CA ASP A 488 14.65 -7.66 -21.93
C ASP A 488 15.50 -8.05 -20.70
N THR A 489 15.48 -7.16 -19.69
CA THR A 489 16.17 -7.36 -18.42
C THR A 489 15.16 -7.30 -17.27
N PRO A 490 15.48 -7.89 -16.09
CA PRO A 490 14.62 -7.82 -14.92
C PRO A 490 14.26 -6.38 -14.52
N THR A 491 15.24 -5.49 -14.47
CA THR A 491 15.02 -4.07 -14.12
C THR A 491 14.05 -3.39 -15.09
N LEU A 492 14.23 -3.62 -16.41
CA LEU A 492 13.36 -3.02 -17.40
C LEU A 492 11.97 -3.66 -17.47
N ALA A 493 11.78 -4.87 -16.95
CA ALA A 493 10.46 -5.43 -16.74
C ALA A 493 9.66 -4.63 -15.71
N PHE A 494 10.29 -4.20 -14.62
CA PHE A 494 9.68 -3.29 -13.63
C PHE A 494 9.33 -1.94 -14.25
N VAL A 495 10.26 -1.33 -15.00
CA VAL A 495 10.02 -0.05 -15.69
C VAL A 495 8.87 -0.16 -16.70
N ARG A 496 8.81 -1.26 -17.48
CA ARG A 496 7.70 -1.46 -18.43
C ARG A 496 6.33 -1.56 -17.77
N ASN A 497 6.25 -2.11 -16.57
CA ASN A 497 5.00 -2.20 -15.81
C ASN A 497 4.57 -0.86 -15.20
N ASP A 498 5.51 0.07 -15.03
CA ASP A 498 5.22 1.44 -14.61
C ASP A 498 4.94 2.39 -15.76
N PHE A 499 5.55 2.14 -16.90
CA PHE A 499 5.59 3.10 -18.00
C PHE A 499 4.21 3.40 -18.58
N ASP A 500 3.89 4.67 -18.60
CA ASP A 500 2.76 5.28 -19.29
C ASP A 500 3.24 6.47 -20.14
N ALA A 501 2.89 6.48 -21.42
CA ALA A 501 3.41 7.47 -22.37
C ALA A 501 2.98 8.92 -22.07
N GLU A 502 1.88 9.11 -21.33
CA GLU A 502 1.32 10.43 -20.99
C GLU A 502 1.71 10.91 -19.59
N ARG A 503 2.01 9.97 -18.67
CA ARG A 503 2.14 10.25 -17.23
C ARG A 503 3.53 9.99 -16.67
N SER A 504 4.31 9.12 -17.28
CA SER A 504 5.70 8.87 -16.86
C SER A 504 6.62 10.03 -17.25
N GLY A 505 7.71 10.18 -16.52
CA GLY A 505 8.78 11.12 -16.83
C GLY A 505 9.48 10.83 -18.16
N ASP A 506 10.40 11.69 -18.55
CA ASP A 506 11.27 11.50 -19.73
C ASP A 506 12.39 10.50 -19.46
N ALA A 507 12.74 10.30 -18.21
CA ALA A 507 13.71 9.30 -17.76
C ALA A 507 13.35 8.73 -16.39
N PHE A 508 13.69 7.45 -16.17
CA PHE A 508 13.67 6.81 -14.87
C PHE A 508 15.11 6.69 -14.35
N VAL A 509 15.33 7.13 -13.13
CA VAL A 509 16.58 6.88 -12.41
C VAL A 509 16.41 5.60 -11.62
N ILE A 510 17.30 4.65 -11.82
CA ILE A 510 17.29 3.40 -11.07
C ILE A 510 18.27 3.54 -9.91
N PRO A 511 17.79 3.64 -8.66
CA PRO A 511 18.67 3.71 -7.51
C PRO A 511 19.34 2.36 -7.26
N ARG A 512 20.48 2.35 -6.57
CA ARG A 512 21.06 1.10 -6.05
C ARG A 512 20.28 0.61 -4.83
N TRP A 513 20.46 -0.66 -4.52
CA TRP A 513 19.85 -1.29 -3.35
C TRP A 513 20.13 -0.50 -2.06
N GLY A 514 19.08 -0.26 -1.28
CA GLY A 514 19.16 0.48 -0.01
C GLY A 514 19.28 2.00 -0.16
N VAL A 515 19.29 2.53 -1.39
CA VAL A 515 19.23 3.97 -1.64
C VAL A 515 17.77 4.42 -1.60
N GLN A 516 17.50 5.45 -0.82
CA GLN A 516 16.14 5.99 -0.61
C GLN A 516 16.10 7.45 -1.07
N SER A 517 15.02 7.84 -1.73
CA SER A 517 14.68 9.26 -1.89
C SER A 517 14.25 9.81 -0.53
N SER A 518 14.69 10.99 -0.13
CA SER A 518 14.36 11.54 1.18
C SER A 518 13.78 12.96 1.05
N TYR A 519 12.66 13.19 1.73
CA TYR A 519 12.13 14.54 1.88
C TYR A 519 12.88 15.34 2.95
N ASN A 520 13.51 14.67 3.91
CA ASN A 520 14.32 15.28 4.96
C ASN A 520 15.47 14.35 5.36
N PRO A 521 16.72 14.79 5.30
CA PRO A 521 17.84 14.01 5.78
C PRO A 521 17.66 13.56 7.23
N GLY A 522 17.96 12.28 7.51
CA GLY A 522 17.93 11.75 8.88
C GLY A 522 16.55 11.49 9.45
N ARG A 523 15.50 11.44 8.64
CA ARG A 523 14.12 11.20 9.06
C ARG A 523 13.60 9.91 8.44
N GLY A 524 13.17 8.94 9.25
CA GLY A 524 12.46 7.73 8.90
C GLY A 524 12.92 6.99 7.65
N SER A 525 12.10 6.10 7.17
CA SER A 525 12.32 5.34 5.92
C SER A 525 11.48 5.92 4.77
N MET A 526 11.96 5.72 3.54
CA MET A 526 11.25 6.00 2.30
C MET A 526 11.19 4.73 1.46
N HIS A 527 10.17 4.60 0.66
CA HIS A 527 9.89 3.49 -0.23
C HIS A 527 9.81 3.97 -1.69
N GLY A 528 9.47 3.09 -2.63
CA GLY A 528 9.26 3.46 -4.04
C GLY A 528 10.29 2.87 -4.97
N THR A 529 10.79 1.64 -4.69
CA THR A 529 11.81 0.97 -5.51
C THR A 529 11.36 -0.43 -5.92
N GLN A 530 12.13 -1.06 -6.83
CA GLN A 530 11.93 -2.45 -7.27
C GLN A 530 12.55 -3.49 -6.35
N TYR A 531 13.05 -3.12 -5.18
CA TYR A 531 13.78 -4.03 -4.30
C TYR A 531 12.86 -4.77 -3.33
N GLU A 532 13.32 -5.94 -2.88
CA GLU A 532 12.56 -6.88 -2.03
C GLU A 532 11.89 -6.23 -0.83
N TYR A 533 12.51 -5.24 -0.22
CA TYR A 533 11.95 -4.56 0.95
C TYR A 533 10.69 -3.72 0.61
N ASP A 534 10.54 -3.26 -0.63
CA ASP A 534 9.39 -2.49 -1.11
C ASP A 534 8.36 -3.38 -1.83
N ILE A 535 8.84 -4.36 -2.64
CA ILE A 535 7.95 -5.15 -3.52
C ILE A 535 7.39 -6.41 -2.87
N HIS A 536 8.10 -7.01 -1.90
CA HIS A 536 7.68 -8.25 -1.24
C HIS A 536 6.73 -7.95 -0.09
N VAL A 537 5.45 -8.08 -0.35
CA VAL A 537 4.37 -7.72 0.57
C VAL A 537 3.53 -8.96 0.95
N PRO A 538 2.75 -8.91 2.04
CA PRO A 538 1.84 -10.00 2.39
C PRO A 538 0.81 -10.24 1.30
N LEU A 539 0.37 -11.51 1.18
CA LEU A 539 -0.87 -11.89 0.50
C LEU A 539 -1.49 -13.05 1.27
N VAL A 540 -2.55 -12.75 2.02
CA VAL A 540 -3.17 -13.69 2.97
C VAL A 540 -4.66 -13.73 2.73
N PHE A 541 -5.23 -14.94 2.74
CA PHE A 541 -6.67 -15.18 2.63
C PHE A 541 -7.17 -15.90 3.87
N TRP A 542 -8.35 -15.52 4.40
CA TRP A 542 -8.92 -16.06 5.61
C TRP A 542 -10.46 -16.18 5.51
N GLY A 543 -11.06 -17.05 6.30
CA GLY A 543 -12.51 -17.25 6.44
C GLY A 543 -13.06 -18.36 5.56
N ALA A 544 -13.32 -18.10 4.28
CA ALA A 544 -13.83 -19.11 3.34
C ALA A 544 -12.74 -20.02 2.73
N VAL A 545 -11.61 -20.15 3.39
CA VAL A 545 -10.46 -20.96 2.93
C VAL A 545 -9.93 -21.80 4.08
N LYS A 546 -9.25 -22.91 3.78
CA LYS A 546 -8.50 -23.68 4.77
C LYS A 546 -7.14 -23.06 5.02
N ALA A 547 -6.67 -23.16 6.26
CA ALA A 547 -5.33 -22.74 6.65
C ALA A 547 -4.25 -23.47 5.83
N GLY A 548 -3.19 -22.76 5.51
CA GLY A 548 -2.06 -23.31 4.77
C GLY A 548 -1.12 -22.23 4.27
N ALA A 549 -0.16 -22.62 3.48
CA ALA A 549 0.76 -21.67 2.85
C ALA A 549 1.26 -22.19 1.50
N SER A 550 1.63 -21.26 0.63
CA SER A 550 2.25 -21.51 -0.66
C SER A 550 3.53 -20.70 -0.79
N ASN A 551 4.54 -21.28 -1.45
CA ASN A 551 5.77 -20.61 -1.85
C ASN A 551 5.79 -20.38 -3.39
N ALA A 552 4.66 -20.56 -4.06
CA ALA A 552 4.56 -20.27 -5.49
C ALA A 552 4.78 -18.77 -5.73
N ALA A 553 5.38 -18.43 -6.86
CA ALA A 553 5.52 -17.05 -7.26
C ALA A 553 4.14 -16.46 -7.55
N THR A 554 3.73 -15.48 -6.76
CA THR A 554 2.47 -14.75 -6.85
C THR A 554 2.73 -13.26 -6.83
N ALA A 555 1.71 -12.47 -7.10
CA ALA A 555 1.79 -11.02 -7.04
C ALA A 555 0.57 -10.44 -6.30
N PRO A 556 0.70 -9.26 -5.68
CA PRO A 556 -0.46 -8.57 -5.10
C PRO A 556 -1.57 -8.29 -6.14
N TYR A 557 -1.22 -8.24 -7.41
CA TYR A 557 -2.18 -8.18 -8.53
C TYR A 557 -3.14 -9.38 -8.56
N ASP A 558 -2.77 -10.52 -7.97
CA ASP A 558 -3.58 -11.73 -7.92
C ASP A 558 -4.74 -11.62 -6.92
N LEU A 559 -4.70 -10.62 -6.01
CA LEU A 559 -5.72 -10.43 -4.97
C LEU A 559 -7.11 -10.19 -5.57
N ALA A 560 -7.26 -9.13 -6.38
CA ALA A 560 -8.57 -8.76 -6.93
C ALA A 560 -9.19 -9.87 -7.80
N PRO A 561 -8.46 -10.51 -8.74
CA PRO A 561 -9.03 -11.61 -9.53
C PRO A 561 -9.33 -12.86 -8.68
N THR A 562 -8.59 -13.11 -7.60
CA THR A 562 -8.88 -14.23 -6.67
C THR A 562 -10.18 -14.00 -5.90
N VAL A 563 -10.34 -12.82 -5.32
CA VAL A 563 -11.58 -12.41 -4.65
C VAL A 563 -12.73 -12.36 -5.65
N GLY A 564 -12.48 -11.83 -6.85
CA GLY A 564 -13.46 -11.81 -7.94
C GLY A 564 -13.95 -13.20 -8.31
N ARG A 565 -13.05 -14.17 -8.50
CA ARG A 565 -13.41 -15.57 -8.76
C ARG A 565 -14.29 -16.15 -7.65
N TRP A 566 -13.95 -15.91 -6.37
CA TRP A 566 -14.75 -16.36 -5.24
C TRP A 566 -16.15 -15.73 -5.24
N LEU A 567 -16.28 -14.45 -5.60
CA LEU A 567 -17.57 -13.75 -5.77
C LEU A 567 -18.29 -14.12 -7.07
N GLY A 568 -17.63 -14.86 -7.96
CA GLY A 568 -18.13 -15.16 -9.31
C GLY A 568 -18.07 -13.95 -10.25
N VAL A 569 -17.18 -12.99 -10.03
CA VAL A 569 -16.97 -11.75 -10.81
C VAL A 569 -15.69 -11.88 -11.63
N ALA A 570 -15.76 -11.58 -12.93
CA ALA A 570 -14.60 -11.56 -13.81
C ALA A 570 -13.97 -10.17 -13.84
N LEU A 571 -12.63 -10.14 -13.85
CA LEU A 571 -11.83 -8.93 -14.02
C LEU A 571 -11.01 -9.03 -15.32
N PRO A 572 -11.58 -8.71 -16.48
CA PRO A 572 -10.90 -8.92 -17.77
C PRO A 572 -9.69 -8.00 -17.99
N ASP A 573 -9.61 -6.89 -17.27
CA ASP A 573 -8.50 -5.94 -17.33
C ASP A 573 -7.35 -6.30 -16.37
N ALA A 574 -7.55 -7.29 -15.49
CA ALA A 574 -6.52 -7.73 -14.57
C ALA A 574 -5.37 -8.43 -15.31
N VAL A 575 -4.15 -8.16 -14.87
CA VAL A 575 -2.93 -8.85 -15.29
C VAL A 575 -2.63 -10.01 -14.33
N GLY A 576 -2.99 -9.83 -13.07
CA GLY A 576 -2.96 -10.87 -12.05
C GLY A 576 -3.91 -12.03 -12.39
N LYS A 577 -3.66 -13.18 -11.76
CA LYS A 577 -4.40 -14.42 -12.00
C LYS A 577 -5.13 -14.84 -10.74
N PRO A 578 -6.35 -15.38 -10.86
CA PRO A 578 -7.03 -15.92 -9.70
C PRO A 578 -6.29 -17.14 -9.16
N LEU A 579 -5.96 -17.12 -7.87
CA LEU A 579 -5.25 -18.19 -7.17
C LEU A 579 -6.19 -19.34 -6.79
N ASP A 580 -5.69 -20.57 -6.80
CA ASP A 580 -6.42 -21.74 -6.36
C ASP A 580 -6.32 -21.87 -4.84
N LEU A 581 -7.29 -21.28 -4.13
CA LEU A 581 -7.36 -21.36 -2.67
C LEU A 581 -7.97 -22.69 -2.21
N PRO A 582 -7.43 -23.33 -1.16
CA PRO A 582 -8.00 -24.55 -0.60
C PRO A 582 -9.36 -24.26 0.06
N GLN A 583 -10.38 -25.01 -0.34
CA GLN A 583 -11.76 -24.90 0.15
C GLN A 583 -12.04 -25.86 1.32
#